data_bfde3b7f3edf9ea419b31794bd802dcd
#
_entry.id   bfde3b7f3edf9ea419b31794bd802dcd
#
_cell.length_a   1.000
_cell.length_b   1.000
_cell.length_c   1.000
_cell.angle_alpha   90.00
_cell.angle_beta   90.00
_cell.angle_gamma   90.00
#
_symmetry.space_group_name_H-M   'P 1'
#
loop_
_entity.id
_entity.type
_entity.pdbx_description
1 polymer ?
#
loop_
_entity_poly.entity_id
_entity_poly.type
_entity_poly.pdbx_seq_one_letter_code
_entity_poly.pdbx_strand_id
1 'polypeptide(L)'
;MKIFKMLAVAVAMFCAVACGEKEGPSNTPTVGSFDAIENEWKLVSVDGVANDFSVYISFTDGLFFLYQQVYSWDYVLYEGEYTIEGGVLNGTYFDGGEWKTAYTGGVSEDGKYLTLKSKEATPVTYIYEACTIPEDIVNEVSRTRATEVVPFL
;
A
#
# COMPACT_ATOMS: atom_id res chain seq x y z
N MET A 1 71.61 10.73 -7.39
CA MET A 1 71.47 11.98 -8.15
C MET A 1 70.15 11.95 -8.87
N LYS A 2 69.20 12.77 -8.37
CA LYS A 2 68.11 13.48 -9.08
C LYS A 2 67.11 12.60 -9.83
N ILE A 3 65.81 12.76 -9.80
CA ILE A 3 64.93 13.93 -9.66
C ILE A 3 63.54 13.46 -9.31
N PHE A 4 62.89 14.14 -8.39
CA PHE A 4 61.47 14.16 -8.08
C PHE A 4 60.62 14.51 -9.30
N LYS A 5 59.49 13.81 -9.50
CA LYS A 5 58.35 14.39 -10.17
C LYS A 5 57.09 14.08 -9.38
N MET A 6 56.58 15.11 -8.71
CA MET A 6 55.23 15.20 -8.20
C MET A 6 54.24 15.10 -9.37
N LEU A 7 53.21 14.28 -9.22
CA LEU A 7 52.01 14.38 -10.01
C LEU A 7 50.85 14.65 -9.09
N ALA A 8 50.37 15.87 -9.14
CA ALA A 8 49.18 16.31 -8.48
C ALA A 8 47.96 15.70 -9.16
N VAL A 9 47.20 14.89 -8.44
CA VAL A 9 45.88 14.44 -8.89
C VAL A 9 44.85 15.40 -8.34
N ALA A 10 44.25 16.17 -9.22
CA ALA A 10 43.11 17.03 -8.94
C ALA A 10 41.84 16.17 -8.72
N VAL A 11 41.33 16.13 -7.50
CA VAL A 11 40.05 15.54 -7.19
C VAL A 11 38.97 16.57 -7.55
N ALA A 12 38.27 16.34 -8.66
CA ALA A 12 37.08 17.09 -9.01
C ALA A 12 35.92 16.57 -8.15
N MET A 13 35.53 17.36 -7.13
CA MET A 13 34.27 17.16 -6.40
C MET A 13 33.12 17.56 -7.34
N PHE A 14 32.40 16.57 -7.84
CA PHE A 14 31.07 16.79 -8.40
C PHE A 14 30.07 16.81 -7.24
N CYS A 15 29.66 18.01 -6.82
CA CYS A 15 28.44 18.19 -6.03
C CYS A 15 27.24 18.02 -6.94
N ALA A 16 26.70 16.82 -7.02
CA ALA A 16 25.35 16.61 -7.56
C ALA A 16 24.35 17.10 -6.49
N VAL A 17 23.75 18.25 -6.73
CA VAL A 17 22.55 18.70 -6.00
C VAL A 17 21.40 17.86 -6.52
N ALA A 18 21.06 16.79 -5.81
CA ALA A 18 19.83 16.06 -6.03
C ALA A 18 18.69 16.87 -5.40
N CYS A 19 17.83 17.44 -6.24
CA CYS A 19 16.52 17.92 -5.84
C CYS A 19 15.76 16.73 -5.22
N GLY A 20 15.27 16.91 -3.97
CA GLY A 20 14.55 15.89 -3.26
C GLY A 20 13.17 15.64 -3.86
N GLU A 21 13.04 14.61 -4.64
CA GLU A 21 11.79 13.87 -4.78
C GLU A 21 11.69 12.97 -3.55
N LYS A 22 10.53 12.99 -2.89
CA LYS A 22 10.22 12.01 -1.83
C LYS A 22 10.09 10.65 -2.51
N GLU A 23 11.22 9.95 -2.59
CA GLU A 23 11.20 8.54 -2.98
C GLU A 23 10.45 7.78 -1.87
N GLY A 24 9.34 7.15 -2.21
CA GLY A 24 8.76 6.09 -1.42
C GLY A 24 9.78 4.96 -1.26
N PRO A 25 9.58 3.98 -0.35
CA PRO A 25 10.57 2.94 -0.06
C PRO A 25 11.00 2.27 -1.36
N SER A 26 12.26 2.48 -1.74
CA SER A 26 12.88 2.06 -3.00
C SER A 26 13.05 0.54 -3.15
N ASN A 27 12.63 -0.25 -2.16
CA ASN A 27 12.65 -1.71 -2.21
C ASN A 27 11.22 -2.22 -2.25
N THR A 28 10.78 -2.71 -3.41
CA THR A 28 9.56 -3.52 -3.50
C THR A 28 9.73 -4.71 -2.54
N PRO A 29 8.87 -4.86 -1.52
CA PRO A 29 8.98 -5.95 -0.56
C PRO A 29 8.93 -7.29 -1.29
N THR A 30 9.69 -8.28 -0.80
CA THR A 30 9.56 -9.66 -1.28
C THR A 30 8.14 -10.13 -1.01
N VAL A 31 7.41 -10.46 -2.05
CA VAL A 31 6.00 -10.88 -1.94
C VAL A 31 5.96 -12.35 -1.52
N GLY A 32 5.30 -12.61 -0.39
CA GLY A 32 5.00 -13.95 0.10
C GLY A 32 3.62 -14.44 -0.36
N SER A 33 2.92 -15.15 0.54
CA SER A 33 1.54 -15.60 0.35
C SER A 33 0.56 -14.73 1.13
N PHE A 34 -0.74 -14.98 0.96
CA PHE A 34 -1.78 -14.36 1.76
C PHE A 34 -2.05 -15.05 3.10
N ASP A 35 -1.24 -16.06 3.51
CA ASP A 35 -1.46 -16.83 4.72
C ASP A 35 -1.45 -15.99 6.01
N ALA A 36 -0.74 -14.86 6.00
CA ALA A 36 -0.65 -13.93 7.11
C ALA A 36 -1.39 -12.61 6.85
N ILE A 37 -2.43 -12.61 6.00
CA ILE A 37 -3.16 -11.39 5.64
C ILE A 37 -3.98 -10.81 6.80
N GLU A 38 -4.41 -11.66 7.76
CA GLU A 38 -5.21 -11.26 8.92
C GLU A 38 -4.42 -10.33 9.84
N ASN A 39 -4.57 -9.05 9.58
CA ASN A 39 -3.90 -7.94 10.27
C ASN A 39 -4.56 -6.62 9.86
N GLU A 40 -4.06 -5.52 10.38
CA GLU A 40 -4.40 -4.15 10.02
C GLU A 40 -3.30 -3.54 9.16
N TRP A 41 -3.69 -2.90 8.08
CA TRP A 41 -2.80 -2.43 7.03
C TRP A 41 -3.10 -0.98 6.66
N LYS A 42 -2.06 -0.18 6.45
CA LYS A 42 -2.14 1.18 5.93
C LYS A 42 -1.53 1.27 4.54
N LEU A 43 -2.25 1.80 3.57
CA LEU A 43 -1.71 2.07 2.23
C LEU A 43 -0.56 3.08 2.32
N VAL A 44 0.59 2.75 1.75
CA VAL A 44 1.79 3.60 1.74
C VAL A 44 2.24 3.98 0.34
N SER A 45 1.94 3.17 -0.69
CA SER A 45 2.24 3.55 -2.07
C SER A 45 1.33 2.87 -3.09
N VAL A 46 1.19 3.52 -4.25
CA VAL A 46 0.51 3.02 -5.45
C VAL A 46 1.50 3.13 -6.60
N ASP A 47 1.82 2.00 -7.26
CA ASP A 47 2.83 1.89 -8.32
C ASP A 47 4.19 2.52 -7.96
N GLY A 48 4.60 2.36 -6.69
CA GLY A 48 5.86 2.89 -6.19
C GLY A 48 5.85 4.38 -5.85
N VAL A 49 4.73 5.06 -6.03
CA VAL A 49 4.55 6.46 -5.66
C VAL A 49 3.86 6.53 -4.30
N ALA A 50 4.42 7.30 -3.36
CA ALA A 50 3.78 7.53 -2.07
C ALA A 50 2.42 8.22 -2.27
N ASN A 51 1.37 7.68 -1.63
CA ASN A 51 0.04 8.28 -1.68
C ASN A 51 -0.09 9.44 -0.70
N ASP A 52 -0.95 10.41 -1.02
CA ASP A 52 -1.28 11.60 -0.23
C ASP A 52 -2.67 11.52 0.42
N PHE A 53 -3.37 10.40 0.24
CA PHE A 53 -4.67 10.09 0.83
C PHE A 53 -4.56 8.90 1.80
N SER A 54 -5.56 8.75 2.67
CA SER A 54 -5.52 7.71 3.72
C SER A 54 -6.46 6.56 3.41
N VAL A 55 -5.90 5.35 3.36
CA VAL A 55 -6.64 4.10 3.25
C VAL A 55 -6.07 3.10 4.25
N TYR A 56 -6.94 2.56 5.08
CA TYR A 56 -6.63 1.44 5.97
C TYR A 56 -7.54 0.27 5.62
N ILE A 57 -7.03 -0.93 5.78
CA ILE A 57 -7.82 -2.15 5.65
C ILE A 57 -7.47 -3.12 6.77
N SER A 58 -8.48 -3.73 7.37
CA SER A 58 -8.33 -4.81 8.33
C SER A 58 -8.91 -6.10 7.73
N PHE A 59 -8.21 -7.20 7.89
CA PHE A 59 -8.67 -8.53 7.53
C PHE A 59 -8.76 -9.38 8.80
N THR A 60 -9.90 -10.02 9.04
CA THR A 60 -10.12 -10.88 10.20
C THR A 60 -11.25 -11.88 9.93
N ASP A 61 -11.03 -13.15 10.22
CA ASP A 61 -12.05 -14.22 10.13
C ASP A 61 -12.85 -14.23 8.79
N GLY A 62 -12.18 -13.98 7.65
CA GLY A 62 -12.82 -13.94 6.34
C GLY A 62 -13.56 -12.64 6.03
N LEU A 63 -13.50 -11.65 6.93
CA LEU A 63 -14.08 -10.33 6.76
C LEU A 63 -13.03 -9.29 6.49
N PHE A 64 -13.37 -8.26 5.72
CA PHE A 64 -12.57 -7.06 5.58
C PHE A 64 -13.33 -5.81 6.03
N PHE A 65 -12.56 -4.83 6.54
CA PHE A 65 -13.03 -3.51 6.94
C PHE A 65 -12.12 -2.49 6.27
N LEU A 66 -12.65 -1.75 5.31
CA LEU A 66 -11.93 -0.75 4.52
C LEU A 66 -12.31 0.65 4.99
N TYR A 67 -11.36 1.35 5.59
CA TYR A 67 -11.50 2.74 6.04
C TYR A 67 -10.79 3.64 5.05
N GLN A 68 -11.51 4.47 4.33
CA GLN A 68 -10.91 5.34 3.33
C GLN A 68 -11.29 6.82 3.49
N GLN A 69 -10.33 7.70 3.23
CA GLN A 69 -10.49 9.14 3.10
C GLN A 69 -9.86 9.57 1.76
N VAL A 70 -10.52 9.22 0.65
CA VAL A 70 -10.00 9.43 -0.70
C VAL A 70 -10.70 10.58 -1.42
N TYR A 71 -12.03 10.64 -1.33
CA TYR A 71 -12.86 11.67 -1.97
C TYR A 71 -13.79 12.37 -0.97
N SER A 72 -13.50 12.25 0.32
CA SER A 72 -14.29 12.80 1.42
C SER A 72 -13.38 13.44 2.45
N TRP A 73 -13.92 14.36 3.25
CA TRP A 73 -13.22 14.94 4.41
C TRP A 73 -13.19 13.99 5.60
N ASP A 74 -14.17 13.09 5.68
CA ASP A 74 -14.32 12.10 6.74
C ASP A 74 -13.95 10.71 6.22
N TYR A 75 -13.56 9.82 7.12
CA TYR A 75 -13.39 8.42 6.80
C TYR A 75 -14.74 7.77 6.51
N VAL A 76 -14.77 6.96 5.46
CA VAL A 76 -15.91 6.11 5.10
C VAL A 76 -15.50 4.66 5.29
N LEU A 77 -16.37 3.88 5.95
CA LEU A 77 -16.18 2.44 6.15
C LEU A 77 -16.97 1.65 5.12
N TYR A 78 -16.28 0.73 4.47
CA TYR A 78 -16.84 -0.35 3.67
C TYR A 78 -16.50 -1.67 4.31
N GLU A 79 -17.47 -2.57 4.38
CA GLU A 79 -17.36 -3.86 5.05
C GLU A 79 -17.79 -4.97 4.09
N GLY A 80 -17.19 -6.15 4.22
CA GLY A 80 -17.57 -7.29 3.41
C GLY A 80 -16.78 -8.54 3.74
N GLU A 81 -16.91 -9.53 2.88
CA GLU A 81 -16.22 -10.81 2.96
C GLU A 81 -15.11 -10.88 1.92
N TYR A 82 -14.02 -11.58 2.24
CA TYR A 82 -12.98 -11.88 1.28
C TYR A 82 -12.75 -13.37 1.13
N THR A 83 -12.23 -13.78 -0.01
CA THR A 83 -11.80 -15.14 -0.29
C THR A 83 -10.40 -15.15 -0.90
N ILE A 84 -9.66 -16.21 -0.63
CA ILE A 84 -8.35 -16.46 -1.24
C ILE A 84 -8.42 -17.82 -1.91
N GLU A 85 -8.39 -17.84 -3.23
CA GLU A 85 -8.44 -19.04 -4.04
C GLU A 85 -7.28 -19.08 -5.04
N GLY A 86 -6.43 -20.11 -4.95
CA GLY A 86 -5.28 -20.25 -5.84
C GLY A 86 -4.30 -19.07 -5.80
N GLY A 87 -4.15 -18.41 -4.64
CA GLY A 87 -3.30 -17.23 -4.48
C GLY A 87 -3.91 -15.93 -5.05
N VAL A 88 -5.22 -15.94 -5.30
CA VAL A 88 -5.99 -14.78 -5.77
C VAL A 88 -6.93 -14.34 -4.66
N LEU A 89 -6.82 -13.08 -4.26
CA LEU A 89 -7.67 -12.42 -3.27
C LEU A 89 -8.83 -11.72 -3.99
N ASN A 90 -10.05 -11.97 -3.53
CA ASN A 90 -11.29 -11.33 -3.98
C ASN A 90 -12.08 -10.84 -2.76
N GLY A 91 -12.95 -9.85 -2.96
CA GLY A 91 -13.85 -9.37 -1.92
C GLY A 91 -15.24 -9.03 -2.46
N THR A 92 -16.23 -9.17 -1.58
CA THR A 92 -17.63 -8.81 -1.84
C THR A 92 -18.12 -7.96 -0.68
N TYR A 93 -18.65 -6.78 -0.97
CA TYR A 93 -19.25 -5.90 0.04
C TYR A 93 -20.56 -6.47 0.56
N PHE A 94 -20.94 -6.14 1.78
CA PHE A 94 -22.21 -6.62 2.38
C PHE A 94 -23.47 -6.14 1.65
N ASP A 95 -23.36 -5.12 0.81
CA ASP A 95 -24.47 -4.69 -0.07
C ASP A 95 -24.58 -5.51 -1.36
N GLY A 96 -23.68 -6.49 -1.55
CA GLY A 96 -23.63 -7.39 -2.70
C GLY A 96 -22.76 -6.90 -3.86
N GLY A 97 -22.11 -5.73 -3.72
CA GLY A 97 -21.13 -5.26 -4.70
C GLY A 97 -19.82 -6.06 -4.60
N GLU A 98 -19.19 -6.36 -5.72
CA GLU A 98 -17.87 -6.97 -5.76
C GLU A 98 -16.78 -5.89 -5.80
N TRP A 99 -15.55 -6.22 -5.37
CA TRP A 99 -14.38 -5.40 -5.64
C TRP A 99 -14.22 -5.22 -7.16
N LYS A 100 -13.68 -4.09 -7.58
CA LYS A 100 -13.48 -3.78 -9.01
C LYS A 100 -12.67 -4.84 -9.75
N THR A 101 -11.74 -5.47 -9.05
CA THR A 101 -10.83 -6.48 -9.59
C THR A 101 -10.41 -7.46 -8.50
N ALA A 102 -9.90 -8.59 -8.92
CA ALA A 102 -9.18 -9.50 -8.04
C ALA A 102 -7.71 -9.07 -7.91
N TYR A 103 -7.05 -9.52 -6.86
CA TYR A 103 -5.65 -9.18 -6.58
C TYR A 103 -4.80 -10.44 -6.44
N THR A 104 -3.58 -10.35 -6.94
CA THR A 104 -2.47 -11.26 -6.62
C THR A 104 -1.47 -10.54 -5.73
N GLY A 105 -0.60 -11.28 -5.06
CA GLY A 105 0.39 -10.71 -4.16
C GLY A 105 0.51 -11.51 -2.88
N GLY A 106 0.65 -10.84 -1.76
CA GLY A 106 0.77 -11.48 -0.46
C GLY A 106 1.51 -10.62 0.56
N VAL A 107 1.66 -11.17 1.74
CA VAL A 107 2.39 -10.57 2.86
C VAL A 107 3.86 -10.89 2.74
N SER A 108 4.74 -9.93 3.02
CA SER A 108 6.19 -10.15 3.07
C SER A 108 6.58 -11.14 4.17
N GLU A 109 7.73 -11.81 4.01
CA GLU A 109 8.20 -12.82 4.97
C GLU A 109 8.39 -12.28 6.40
N ASP A 110 8.71 -10.99 6.53
CA ASP A 110 8.85 -10.31 7.81
C ASP A 110 7.50 -9.80 8.38
N GLY A 111 6.39 -10.00 7.67
CA GLY A 111 5.05 -9.61 8.07
C GLY A 111 4.78 -8.10 8.04
N LYS A 112 5.69 -7.29 7.50
CA LYS A 112 5.57 -5.82 7.56
C LYS A 112 4.79 -5.21 6.42
N TYR A 113 4.76 -5.86 5.26
CA TYR A 113 4.14 -5.31 4.07
C TYR A 113 3.15 -6.30 3.45
N LEU A 114 2.03 -5.77 3.00
CA LEU A 114 1.07 -6.45 2.14
C LEU A 114 1.14 -5.82 0.75
N THR A 115 1.42 -6.63 -0.26
CA THR A 115 1.40 -6.22 -1.66
C THR A 115 0.15 -6.76 -2.32
N LEU A 116 -0.65 -5.86 -2.92
CA LEU A 116 -1.81 -6.20 -3.75
C LEU A 116 -1.55 -5.72 -5.17
N LYS A 117 -1.56 -6.64 -6.13
CA LYS A 117 -1.44 -6.33 -7.55
C LYS A 117 -2.74 -6.66 -8.25
N SER A 118 -3.38 -5.65 -8.84
CA SER A 118 -4.66 -5.82 -9.55
C SER A 118 -4.51 -6.74 -10.77
N LYS A 119 -5.59 -7.46 -11.09
CA LYS A 119 -5.67 -8.34 -12.27
C LYS A 119 -6.29 -7.64 -13.48
N GLU A 120 -6.24 -6.33 -13.51
CA GLU A 120 -6.68 -5.54 -14.65
C GLU A 120 -5.71 -5.65 -15.85
N ALA A 121 -6.14 -5.19 -17.04
CA ALA A 121 -5.31 -5.18 -18.24
C ALA A 121 -4.02 -4.36 -18.06
N THR A 122 -4.09 -3.28 -17.30
CA THR A 122 -2.92 -2.53 -16.81
C THR A 122 -2.88 -2.71 -15.30
N PRO A 123 -2.07 -3.66 -14.79
CA PRO A 123 -2.03 -3.94 -13.37
C PRO A 123 -1.48 -2.76 -12.57
N VAL A 124 -2.12 -2.46 -11.45
CA VAL A 124 -1.67 -1.47 -10.45
C VAL A 124 -1.19 -2.21 -9.21
N THR A 125 -0.07 -1.76 -8.66
CA THR A 125 0.52 -2.35 -7.46
C THR A 125 0.30 -1.43 -6.27
N TYR A 126 -0.35 -1.96 -5.23
CA TYR A 126 -0.61 -1.28 -3.97
C TYR A 126 0.27 -1.91 -2.90
N ILE A 127 0.99 -1.09 -2.14
CA ILE A 127 1.78 -1.54 -1.00
C ILE A 127 1.19 -0.95 0.26
N TYR A 128 0.89 -1.83 1.20
CA TYR A 128 0.42 -1.51 2.53
C TYR A 128 1.49 -1.88 3.56
N GLU A 129 1.56 -1.12 4.64
CA GLU A 129 2.40 -1.40 5.80
C GLU A 129 1.54 -1.86 6.96
N ALA A 130 2.00 -2.88 7.72
CA ALA A 130 1.33 -3.34 8.92
C ALA A 130 1.25 -2.22 9.96
N CYS A 131 0.08 -2.02 10.54
CA CYS A 131 -0.17 -0.95 11.50
C CYS A 131 -1.19 -1.38 12.54
N THR A 132 -1.48 -0.48 13.47
CA THR A 132 -2.73 -0.47 14.24
C THR A 132 -3.58 0.69 13.73
N ILE A 133 -4.82 0.44 13.34
CA ILE A 133 -5.73 1.49 12.89
C ILE A 133 -6.07 2.39 14.09
N PRO A 134 -5.88 3.72 13.99
CA PRO A 134 -6.20 4.63 15.08
C PRO A 134 -7.64 4.51 15.56
N GLU A 135 -7.84 4.49 16.89
CA GLU A 135 -9.17 4.31 17.49
C GLU A 135 -10.17 5.41 17.09
N ASP A 136 -9.71 6.63 16.87
CA ASP A 136 -10.53 7.74 16.39
C ASP A 136 -11.11 7.44 15.00
N ILE A 137 -10.34 6.84 14.10
CA ILE A 137 -10.83 6.40 12.78
C ILE A 137 -11.90 5.33 12.93
N VAL A 138 -11.67 4.33 13.79
CA VAL A 138 -12.61 3.22 14.00
C VAL A 138 -13.91 3.69 14.64
N ASN A 139 -13.84 4.64 15.57
CA ASN A 139 -14.99 5.10 16.35
C ASN A 139 -15.79 6.21 15.65
N GLU A 140 -15.13 7.05 14.87
CA GLU A 140 -15.76 8.23 14.24
C GLU A 140 -16.17 7.98 12.79
N VAL A 141 -15.81 6.83 12.23
CA VAL A 141 -16.10 6.51 10.84
C VAL A 141 -17.60 6.51 10.57
N SER A 142 -17.98 7.23 9.53
CA SER A 142 -19.36 7.22 9.05
C SER A 142 -19.67 5.88 8.39
N ARG A 143 -20.59 5.10 8.96
CA ARG A 143 -21.19 3.91 8.33
C ARG A 143 -22.27 4.29 7.33
N THR A 144 -22.27 5.53 6.88
CA THR A 144 -23.22 6.01 5.88
C THR A 144 -22.85 5.34 4.56
N ARG A 145 -23.79 4.66 3.96
CA ARG A 145 -23.77 4.38 2.53
C ARG A 145 -23.71 5.73 1.81
N ALA A 146 -22.50 6.24 1.62
CA ALA A 146 -22.31 7.39 0.78
C ALA A 146 -22.60 6.92 -0.65
N THR A 147 -23.78 7.20 -1.14
CA THR A 147 -24.23 6.92 -2.51
C THR A 147 -23.33 7.61 -3.56
N GLU A 148 -22.34 8.37 -3.14
CA GLU A 148 -21.47 9.17 -4.01
C GLU A 148 -19.97 8.83 -3.88
N VAL A 149 -19.53 8.06 -2.89
CA VAL A 149 -18.12 7.72 -2.70
C VAL A 149 -17.89 6.28 -3.19
N VAL A 150 -16.99 6.14 -4.15
CA VAL A 150 -16.63 4.84 -4.71
C VAL A 150 -15.60 4.16 -3.79
N PRO A 151 -15.79 2.87 -3.43
CA PRO A 151 -14.79 2.12 -2.67
C PRO A 151 -13.45 2.08 -3.40
N PHE A 152 -12.37 2.06 -2.63
CA PHE A 152 -11.01 2.05 -3.15
C PHE A 152 -10.65 0.72 -3.84
N LEU A 153 -11.15 -0.41 -3.32
CA LEU A 153 -10.97 -1.77 -3.85
C LEU A 153 -12.08 -2.19 -4.80
#